data_fa76462b3e32a3ba0db5ebfe96ae42f8
#
_entry.id   fa76462b3e32a3ba0db5ebfe96ae42f8
#
_cell.length_a   1.000
_cell.length_b   1.000
_cell.length_c   1.000
_cell.angle_alpha   90.00
_cell.angle_beta   90.00
_cell.angle_gamma   90.00
#
_symmetry.space_group_name_H-M   'P 1'
#
loop_
_entity.id
_entity.type
_entity.pdbx_description
1 polymer ?
#
loop_
_entity_poly.entity_id
_entity_poly.type
_entity_poly.pdbx_seq_one_letter_code
_entity_poly.pdbx_strand_id
1 'polypeptide(L)'
;MNDLRVEVAVGDRMLEQWRYVHNVIVPPDELSADEVRERSGRNRLENVYLGDELVGCSTVRPPGAEDGVATVIARVLPEYRGRGIGAALYEHCLAHARGLGARHIQTVVLAANGDGVRFAEARGFVEVERYVAPEDENEVWLTLRLGA
;
A
#
# COMPACT_ATOMS: atom_id res chain seq x y z
N MET A 1 -17.06 5.41 -9.88
CA MET A 1 -16.64 6.42 -8.90
C MET A 1 -16.02 7.61 -9.61
N ASN A 2 -16.89 8.54 -9.96
CA ASN A 2 -16.49 9.65 -10.84
C ASN A 2 -15.59 10.68 -10.16
N ASP A 3 -15.64 10.75 -8.82
CA ASP A 3 -14.88 11.75 -8.06
C ASP A 3 -13.59 11.21 -7.43
N LEU A 4 -13.23 9.97 -7.74
CA LEU A 4 -12.04 9.35 -7.19
C LEU A 4 -10.80 9.88 -7.90
N ARG A 5 -9.86 10.43 -7.11
CA ARG A 5 -8.57 10.91 -7.63
C ARG A 5 -7.44 10.25 -6.86
N VAL A 6 -6.40 9.85 -7.60
CA VAL A 6 -5.17 9.31 -7.02
C VAL A 6 -4.05 10.25 -7.43
N GLU A 7 -3.39 10.88 -6.47
CA GLU A 7 -2.37 11.90 -6.72
C GLU A 7 -1.09 11.60 -5.97
N VAL A 8 0.05 11.81 -6.64
CA VAL A 8 1.35 11.67 -5.99
C VAL A 8 1.44 12.66 -4.83
N ALA A 9 1.85 12.16 -3.66
CA ALA A 9 2.01 12.98 -2.47
C ALA A 9 3.30 13.82 -2.61
N VAL A 10 3.14 15.11 -2.82
CA VAL A 10 4.26 16.06 -2.95
C VAL A 10 4.09 17.18 -1.93
N GLY A 11 5.19 17.55 -1.30
CA GLY A 11 5.21 18.62 -0.29
C GLY A 11 4.72 18.14 1.06
N ASP A 12 5.01 18.93 2.08
CA ASP A 12 4.78 18.55 3.48
C ASP A 12 3.31 18.26 3.79
N ARG A 13 2.39 19.03 3.23
CA ARG A 13 0.97 18.84 3.48
C ARG A 13 0.47 17.48 2.99
N MET A 14 0.80 17.12 1.75
CA MET A 14 0.35 15.86 1.18
C MET A 14 1.05 14.67 1.84
N LEU A 15 2.32 14.81 2.18
CA LEU A 15 3.06 13.76 2.88
C LEU A 15 2.49 13.53 4.29
N GLU A 16 2.02 14.59 4.97
CA GLU A 16 1.37 14.44 6.26
C GLU A 16 0.01 13.73 6.12
N GLN A 17 -0.72 13.98 5.03
CA GLN A 17 -1.95 13.26 4.74
C GLN A 17 -1.67 11.77 4.51
N TRP A 18 -0.63 11.45 3.77
CA TRP A 18 -0.22 10.06 3.55
C TRP A 18 0.16 9.39 4.86
N ARG A 19 0.93 10.09 5.69
CA ARG A 19 1.34 9.62 7.00
C ARG A 19 0.14 9.32 7.90
N TYR A 20 -0.85 10.19 7.90
CA TYR A 20 -2.08 10.01 8.68
C TYR A 20 -2.77 8.69 8.30
N VAL A 21 -3.01 8.46 7.03
CA VAL A 21 -3.67 7.23 6.55
C VAL A 21 -2.85 6.00 6.95
N HIS A 22 -1.55 6.03 6.71
CA HIS A 22 -0.67 4.92 7.05
C HIS A 22 -0.73 4.59 8.55
N ASN A 23 -0.59 5.59 9.39
CA ASN A 23 -0.52 5.38 10.84
C ASN A 23 -1.85 4.94 11.46
N VAL A 24 -2.96 5.37 10.86
CA VAL A 24 -4.29 4.89 11.28
C VAL A 24 -4.46 3.39 10.98
N ILE A 25 -4.00 2.97 9.80
CA ILE A 25 -4.22 1.59 9.32
C ILE A 25 -3.17 0.63 9.85
N VAL A 26 -1.95 1.11 10.09
CA VAL A 26 -0.82 0.27 10.50
C VAL A 26 -0.19 0.81 11.79
N PRO A 27 -0.92 0.80 12.91
CA PRO A 27 -0.38 1.35 14.17
C PRO A 27 0.95 0.73 14.63
N PRO A 28 1.20 -0.58 14.42
CA PRO A 28 2.48 -1.16 14.84
C PRO A 28 3.70 -0.62 14.10
N ASP A 29 3.50 -0.04 12.92
CA ASP A 29 4.58 0.53 12.11
C ASP A 29 4.40 2.04 11.96
N GLU A 30 4.18 2.73 13.07
CA GLU A 30 4.00 4.19 13.05
C GLU A 30 5.22 4.88 12.48
N LEU A 31 4.99 5.78 11.52
CA LEU A 31 6.04 6.51 10.82
C LEU A 31 6.07 7.98 11.27
N SER A 32 7.28 8.53 11.41
CA SER A 32 7.49 9.95 11.61
C SER A 32 7.41 10.71 10.28
N ALA A 33 7.31 12.02 10.35
CA ALA A 33 7.34 12.89 9.16
C ALA A 33 8.63 12.71 8.36
N ASP A 34 9.77 12.58 9.06
CA ASP A 34 11.08 12.38 8.41
C ASP A 34 11.16 11.04 7.69
N GLU A 35 10.62 9.99 8.30
CA GLU A 35 10.57 8.66 7.67
C GLU A 35 9.71 8.66 6.41
N VAL A 36 8.59 9.38 6.42
CA VAL A 36 7.73 9.49 5.24
C VAL A 36 8.45 10.26 4.12
N ARG A 37 9.13 11.35 4.46
CA ARG A 37 9.92 12.10 3.46
C ARG A 37 10.99 11.22 2.84
N GLU A 38 11.69 10.42 3.62
CA GLU A 38 12.70 9.50 3.13
C GLU A 38 12.09 8.47 2.17
N ARG A 39 10.96 7.88 2.54
CA ARG A 39 10.25 6.92 1.69
C ARG A 39 9.80 7.54 0.38
N SER A 40 9.35 8.80 0.39
CA SER A 40 8.90 9.48 -0.82
C SER A 40 10.02 9.68 -1.83
N GLY A 41 11.27 9.68 -1.38
CA GLY A 41 12.44 9.81 -2.25
C GLY A 41 12.82 8.52 -2.99
N ARG A 42 12.31 7.37 -2.55
CA ARG A 42 12.64 6.07 -3.16
C ARG A 42 11.43 5.27 -3.62
N ASN A 43 10.24 5.61 -3.15
CA ASN A 43 9.00 4.94 -3.53
C ASN A 43 8.00 5.96 -4.04
N ARG A 44 7.05 5.50 -4.86
CA ARG A 44 5.93 6.35 -5.25
C ARG A 44 4.87 6.28 -4.16
N LEU A 45 4.65 7.38 -3.45
CA LEU A 45 3.61 7.52 -2.45
C LEU A 45 2.47 8.34 -3.04
N GLU A 46 1.24 7.82 -2.93
CA GLU A 46 0.07 8.49 -3.48
C GLU A 46 -1.02 8.63 -2.44
N ASN A 47 -1.76 9.74 -2.49
CA ASN A 47 -2.96 9.94 -1.70
C ASN A 47 -4.18 9.70 -2.58
N VAL A 48 -5.26 9.24 -1.97
CA VAL A 48 -6.51 8.96 -2.65
C VAL A 48 -7.59 9.87 -2.07
N TYR A 49 -8.28 10.57 -2.95
CA TYR A 49 -9.35 11.50 -2.57
C TYR A 49 -10.67 11.11 -3.24
N LEU A 50 -11.74 11.25 -2.50
CA LEU A 50 -13.11 11.14 -3.04
C LEU A 50 -13.72 12.53 -2.90
N GLY A 51 -13.82 13.26 -4.02
CA GLY A 51 -14.09 14.69 -3.94
C GLY A 51 -12.96 15.39 -3.19
N ASP A 52 -13.27 16.09 -2.12
CA ASP A 52 -12.28 16.79 -1.29
C ASP A 52 -11.83 15.97 -0.07
N GLU A 53 -12.36 14.76 0.09
CA GLU A 53 -12.08 13.94 1.26
C GLU A 53 -10.91 12.99 1.02
N LEU A 54 -9.97 12.96 1.96
CA LEU A 54 -8.87 11.99 1.96
C LEU A 54 -9.44 10.64 2.41
N VAL A 55 -9.33 9.62 1.55
CA VAL A 55 -9.93 8.31 1.80
C VAL A 55 -8.93 7.16 1.85
N GLY A 56 -7.73 7.36 1.36
CA GLY A 56 -6.74 6.28 1.32
C GLY A 56 -5.37 6.76 0.90
N CYS A 57 -4.46 5.79 0.80
CA CYS A 57 -3.12 6.03 0.27
C CYS A 57 -2.56 4.77 -0.37
N SER A 58 -1.47 4.92 -1.10
CA SER A 58 -0.79 3.78 -1.71
C SER A 58 0.71 3.97 -1.73
N THR A 59 1.40 2.85 -1.89
CA THR A 59 2.85 2.80 -2.10
C THR A 59 3.14 1.88 -3.26
N VAL A 60 4.01 2.31 -4.17
CA VAL A 60 4.60 1.43 -5.16
C VAL A 60 6.11 1.53 -4.99
N ARG A 61 6.74 0.42 -4.60
CA ARG A 61 8.19 0.29 -4.59
C ARG A 61 8.63 -0.17 -5.97
N PRO A 62 9.57 0.54 -6.62
CA PRO A 62 10.01 0.16 -7.96
C PRO A 62 10.59 -1.25 -7.98
N PRO A 63 10.57 -1.93 -9.15
CA PRO A 63 11.19 -3.25 -9.27
C PRO A 63 12.68 -3.18 -8.94
N GLY A 64 13.15 -4.16 -8.16
CA GLY A 64 14.58 -4.30 -7.90
C GLY A 64 15.34 -4.62 -9.16
N ALA A 65 16.58 -4.11 -9.27
CA ALA A 65 17.42 -4.31 -10.45
C ALA A 65 17.70 -5.79 -10.74
N GLU A 66 17.84 -6.59 -9.69
CA GLU A 66 18.18 -8.01 -9.84
C GLU A 66 16.95 -8.91 -9.92
N ASP A 67 15.97 -8.71 -9.03
CA ASP A 67 14.83 -9.62 -8.91
C ASP A 67 13.60 -9.19 -9.72
N GLY A 68 13.53 -7.91 -10.11
CA GLY A 68 12.39 -7.39 -10.85
C GLY A 68 11.09 -7.36 -10.06
N VAL A 69 11.16 -7.38 -8.73
CA VAL A 69 9.98 -7.41 -7.87
C VAL A 69 9.57 -6.00 -7.48
N ALA A 70 8.33 -5.62 -7.82
CA ALA A 70 7.73 -4.38 -7.34
C ALA A 70 6.80 -4.72 -6.17
N THR A 71 6.69 -3.80 -5.21
CA THR A 71 5.74 -3.94 -4.11
C THR A 71 4.65 -2.90 -4.26
N VAL A 72 3.40 -3.35 -4.20
CA VAL A 72 2.20 -2.52 -4.32
C VAL A 72 1.39 -2.64 -3.04
N ILE A 73 1.12 -1.51 -2.39
CA ILE A 73 0.34 -1.49 -1.15
C ILE A 73 -0.76 -0.45 -1.32
N ALA A 74 -2.01 -0.90 -1.19
CA ALA A 74 -3.19 -0.04 -1.29
C ALA A 74 -3.91 -0.04 0.05
N ARG A 75 -4.22 1.14 0.58
CA ARG A 75 -4.87 1.31 1.88
C ARG A 75 -6.06 2.24 1.78
N VAL A 76 -7.18 1.81 2.34
CA VAL A 76 -8.41 2.62 2.40
C VAL A 76 -8.80 2.77 3.86
N LEU A 77 -9.10 4.01 4.27
CA LEU A 77 -9.55 4.29 5.63
C LEU A 77 -10.82 3.48 5.94
N PRO A 78 -10.96 2.98 7.19
CA PRO A 78 -12.07 2.08 7.53
C PRO A 78 -13.46 2.59 7.17
N GLU A 79 -13.72 3.90 7.36
CA GLU A 79 -15.03 4.50 7.10
C GLU A 79 -15.41 4.54 5.61
N TYR A 80 -14.44 4.32 4.72
CA TYR A 80 -14.67 4.34 3.26
C TYR A 80 -14.61 2.96 2.62
N ARG A 81 -14.44 1.92 3.41
CA ARG A 81 -14.37 0.54 2.89
C ARG A 81 -15.73 0.05 2.41
N GLY A 82 -15.72 -0.97 1.53
CA GLY A 82 -16.94 -1.54 0.99
C GLY A 82 -17.57 -0.73 -0.15
N ARG A 83 -16.82 0.21 -0.74
CA ARG A 83 -17.32 1.07 -1.81
C ARG A 83 -16.57 0.87 -3.13
N GLY A 84 -15.68 -0.13 -3.22
CA GLY A 84 -14.90 -0.39 -4.43
C GLY A 84 -13.66 0.49 -4.59
N ILE A 85 -13.36 1.36 -3.64
CA ILE A 85 -12.18 2.24 -3.69
C ILE A 85 -10.90 1.43 -3.70
N GLY A 86 -10.81 0.43 -2.82
CA GLY A 86 -9.64 -0.44 -2.75
C GLY A 86 -9.34 -1.16 -4.05
N ALA A 87 -10.39 -1.67 -4.71
CA ALA A 87 -10.24 -2.36 -5.99
C ALA A 87 -9.73 -1.40 -7.07
N ALA A 88 -10.30 -0.19 -7.15
CA ALA A 88 -9.88 0.80 -8.13
C ALA A 88 -8.45 1.25 -7.88
N LEU A 89 -8.09 1.51 -6.63
CA LEU A 89 -6.74 1.90 -6.25
C LEU A 89 -5.73 0.80 -6.58
N TYR A 90 -6.10 -0.45 -6.31
CA TYR A 90 -5.24 -1.59 -6.57
C TYR A 90 -4.93 -1.71 -8.06
N GLU A 91 -5.96 -1.62 -8.91
CA GLU A 91 -5.78 -1.66 -10.37
C GLU A 91 -4.86 -0.53 -10.85
N HIS A 92 -5.03 0.67 -10.29
CA HIS A 92 -4.17 1.82 -10.60
C HIS A 92 -2.70 1.50 -10.27
N CYS A 93 -2.45 0.96 -9.08
CA CYS A 93 -1.08 0.65 -8.63
C CYS A 93 -0.47 -0.50 -9.44
N LEU A 94 -1.25 -1.53 -9.77
CA LEU A 94 -0.79 -2.64 -10.60
C LEU A 94 -0.38 -2.16 -11.99
N ALA A 95 -1.19 -1.29 -12.59
CA ALA A 95 -0.87 -0.73 -13.91
C ALA A 95 0.44 0.06 -13.86
N HIS A 96 0.65 0.84 -12.80
CA HIS A 96 1.89 1.59 -12.63
C HIS A 96 3.10 0.65 -12.48
N ALA A 97 2.99 -0.37 -11.63
CA ALA A 97 4.08 -1.34 -11.42
C ALA A 97 4.43 -2.08 -12.72
N ARG A 98 3.42 -2.48 -13.49
CA ARG A 98 3.63 -3.12 -14.79
C ARG A 98 4.33 -2.19 -15.76
N GLY A 99 3.94 -0.91 -15.75
CA GLY A 99 4.59 0.12 -16.58
C GLY A 99 6.05 0.35 -16.25
N LEU A 100 6.46 0.03 -15.03
CA LEU A 100 7.86 0.08 -14.61
C LEU A 100 8.66 -1.16 -15.01
N GLY A 101 8.01 -2.14 -15.64
CA GLY A 101 8.66 -3.36 -16.10
C GLY A 101 8.81 -4.43 -15.02
N ALA A 102 7.96 -4.41 -13.99
CA ALA A 102 8.01 -5.41 -12.94
C ALA A 102 7.79 -6.83 -13.49
N ARG A 103 8.67 -7.74 -13.14
CA ARG A 103 8.54 -9.16 -13.48
C ARG A 103 7.64 -9.90 -12.51
N HIS A 104 7.67 -9.46 -11.24
CA HIS A 104 6.82 -9.97 -10.19
C HIS A 104 6.27 -8.81 -9.38
N ILE A 105 5.05 -8.95 -8.89
CA ILE A 105 4.40 -7.94 -8.06
C ILE A 105 4.00 -8.61 -6.74
N GLN A 106 4.33 -7.94 -5.63
CA GLN A 106 3.96 -8.44 -4.32
C GLN A 106 3.35 -7.32 -3.47
N THR A 107 2.70 -7.71 -2.39
CA THR A 107 2.19 -6.80 -1.38
C THR A 107 2.58 -7.31 0.00
N VAL A 108 2.46 -6.45 1.00
CA VAL A 108 2.79 -6.78 2.38
C VAL A 108 1.58 -6.43 3.26
N VAL A 109 1.14 -7.35 4.09
CA VAL A 109 -0.04 -7.18 4.94
C VAL A 109 0.25 -7.74 6.32
N LEU A 110 -0.23 -7.05 7.37
CA LEU A 110 -0.23 -7.62 8.72
C LEU A 110 -1.16 -8.83 8.76
N ALA A 111 -0.70 -9.93 9.33
CA ALA A 111 -1.52 -11.13 9.47
C ALA A 111 -2.79 -10.86 10.26
N ALA A 112 -2.72 -9.96 11.25
CA ALA A 112 -3.87 -9.56 12.05
C ALA A 112 -4.93 -8.78 11.26
N ASN A 113 -4.54 -8.18 10.12
CA ASN A 113 -5.47 -7.50 9.23
C ASN A 113 -6.12 -8.53 8.29
N GLY A 114 -7.08 -9.30 8.82
CA GLY A 114 -7.75 -10.35 8.05
C GLY A 114 -8.46 -9.84 6.79
N ASP A 115 -9.04 -8.64 6.85
CA ASP A 115 -9.69 -8.04 5.68
C ASP A 115 -8.68 -7.74 4.57
N GLY A 116 -7.51 -7.22 4.93
CA GLY A 116 -6.44 -6.96 3.96
C GLY A 116 -5.91 -8.25 3.33
N VAL A 117 -5.75 -9.30 4.13
CA VAL A 117 -5.30 -10.60 3.64
C VAL A 117 -6.32 -11.17 2.64
N ARG A 118 -7.60 -11.18 3.01
CA ARG A 118 -8.68 -11.68 2.13
C ARG A 118 -8.78 -10.86 0.84
N PHE A 119 -8.60 -9.54 0.95
CA PHE A 119 -8.62 -8.66 -0.21
C PHE A 119 -7.52 -9.03 -1.21
N ALA A 120 -6.30 -9.24 -0.71
CA ALA A 120 -5.16 -9.62 -1.56
C ALA A 120 -5.36 -11.00 -2.17
N GLU A 121 -5.79 -11.98 -1.37
CA GLU A 121 -6.01 -13.35 -1.85
C GLU A 121 -7.10 -13.41 -2.92
N ALA A 122 -8.16 -12.63 -2.76
CA ALA A 122 -9.24 -12.55 -3.75
C ALA A 122 -8.75 -12.03 -5.11
N ARG A 123 -7.62 -11.32 -5.12
CA ARG A 123 -7.02 -10.78 -6.36
C ARG A 123 -5.88 -11.62 -6.89
N GLY A 124 -5.70 -12.82 -6.35
CA GLY A 124 -4.72 -13.77 -6.87
C GLY A 124 -3.36 -13.70 -6.21
N PHE A 125 -3.22 -12.98 -5.10
CA PHE A 125 -1.98 -12.98 -4.33
C PHE A 125 -1.90 -14.21 -3.45
N VAL A 126 -0.70 -14.77 -3.34
CA VAL A 126 -0.44 -15.98 -2.56
C VAL A 126 0.72 -15.69 -1.60
N GLU A 127 0.59 -16.11 -0.36
CA GLU A 127 1.65 -15.93 0.63
C GLU A 127 2.92 -16.66 0.20
N VAL A 128 4.04 -15.94 0.19
CA VAL A 128 5.36 -16.50 -0.17
C VAL A 128 6.34 -16.38 0.98
N GLU A 129 6.10 -15.50 1.94
CA GLU A 129 7.02 -15.27 3.05
C GLU A 129 6.26 -14.73 4.25
N ARG A 130 6.79 -15.00 5.43
CA ARG A 130 6.22 -14.55 6.69
C ARG A 130 7.35 -14.04 7.58
N TYR A 131 7.15 -12.86 8.15
CA TYR A 131 8.12 -12.22 9.04
C TYR A 131 7.48 -11.93 10.40
N VAL A 132 8.17 -12.31 11.48
CA VAL A 132 7.73 -12.02 12.84
C VAL A 132 8.63 -10.91 13.39
N ALA A 133 8.02 -9.83 13.88
CA ALA A 133 8.78 -8.71 14.41
C ALA A 133 9.59 -9.14 15.65
N PRO A 134 10.87 -8.70 15.75
CA PRO A 134 11.72 -9.14 16.89
C PRO A 134 11.21 -8.68 18.25
N GLU A 135 10.52 -7.55 18.29
CA GLU A 135 10.05 -6.95 19.56
C GLU A 135 8.67 -7.44 19.99
N ASP A 136 7.93 -8.08 19.08
CA ASP A 136 6.54 -8.50 19.35
C ASP A 136 6.20 -9.74 18.51
N GLU A 137 6.13 -10.89 19.16
CA GLU A 137 5.81 -12.15 18.49
C GLU A 137 4.41 -12.17 17.87
N ASN A 138 3.54 -11.24 18.27
CA ASN A 138 2.19 -11.13 17.71
C ASN A 138 2.14 -10.22 16.47
N GLU A 139 3.22 -9.50 16.19
CA GLU A 139 3.30 -8.69 14.99
C GLU A 139 3.90 -9.52 13.85
N VAL A 140 3.02 -10.11 13.05
CA VAL A 140 3.40 -10.98 11.94
C VAL A 140 3.05 -10.29 10.64
N TRP A 141 4.02 -10.16 9.74
CA TRP A 141 3.85 -9.58 8.41
C TRP A 141 3.87 -10.68 7.36
N LEU A 142 2.94 -10.61 6.44
CA LEU A 142 2.86 -11.54 5.31
C LEU A 142 3.29 -10.84 4.05
N THR A 143 4.17 -11.47 3.27
CA THR A 143 4.45 -11.07 1.90
C THR A 143 3.67 -12.00 0.99
N LEU A 144 2.83 -11.41 0.14
CA LEU A 144 2.04 -12.16 -0.83
C LEU A 144 2.44 -11.74 -2.23
N ARG A 145 2.55 -12.71 -3.13
CA ARG A 145 2.94 -12.46 -4.52
C ARG A 145 1.78 -12.75 -5.45
N LEU A 146 1.60 -11.86 -6.43
CA LEU A 146 0.57 -12.06 -7.44
C LEU A 146 0.95 -13.26 -8.32
N GLY A 147 0.03 -14.18 -8.43
CA GLY A 147 0.20 -15.35 -9.28
C GLY A 147 0.23 -14.98 -10.76
N ALA A 148 0.85 -15.82 -11.54
CA ALA A 148 0.97 -15.63 -12.99
C ALA A 148 -0.40 -15.73 -13.69
#